data_e9ff45f8918f9c0a347c3108f60e344d
#
_entry.id   e9ff45f8918f9c0a347c3108f60e344d
#
_cell.length_a   1.000
_cell.length_b   1.000
_cell.length_c   1.000
_cell.angle_alpha   90.00
_cell.angle_beta   90.00
_cell.angle_gamma   90.00
#
_symmetry.space_group_name_H-M   'P 1'
#
loop_
_entity.id
_entity.type
_entity.pdbx_description
1 polymer ?
#
loop_
_entity_poly.entity_id
_entity_poly.type
_entity_poly.pdbx_seq_one_letter_code
_entity_poly.pdbx_strand_id
1 'polypeptide(L)'
;MKEKFILLIDLNQVLLAGILPQISAKGVKLNEDLVRHLVLNMIRNHVKNYKKEYGEVVICCDNKNYWRKEQFPFYKANRKKNRDKSELDWKLIFEVLAKFKQELKDNFPYKVIDVDMAEADDIIGTLVPRYSSSEKILILSGDGDFLQLQKYANVKQYAPSQKKFLKSDNPTLELKEKIIRGDRGDGIPNVLSSADCFVRDIKQKSITKGILDKLLNEDSKDWKDEYNRFNFERNQTLIDLAYIPADIKQNIITCYEETKPASRQKLLNYFIQHKLKNLIDVMDEF
;
A
#
# COMPACT_ATOMS: atom_id res chain seq x y z
N MET A 1 -17.83 -8.29 -24.31
CA MET A 1 -17.56 -7.23 -23.32
C MET A 1 -16.16 -6.72 -23.57
N LYS A 2 -15.91 -5.39 -23.56
CA LYS A 2 -14.55 -4.89 -23.64
C LYS A 2 -13.83 -5.32 -22.36
N GLU A 3 -12.65 -5.95 -22.49
CA GLU A 3 -11.77 -6.22 -21.35
C GLU A 3 -11.55 -4.88 -20.63
N LYS A 4 -11.90 -4.82 -19.36
CA LYS A 4 -11.55 -3.69 -18.50
C LYS A 4 -10.18 -3.97 -17.92
N PHE A 5 -9.41 -2.94 -17.73
CA PHE A 5 -8.08 -3.02 -17.13
C PHE A 5 -8.04 -2.00 -15.98
N ILE A 6 -7.50 -2.41 -14.85
CA ILE A 6 -7.45 -1.60 -13.64
C ILE A 6 -6.01 -1.33 -13.27
N LEU A 7 -5.69 -0.04 -13.06
CA LEU A 7 -4.43 0.42 -12.50
C LEU A 7 -4.67 0.82 -11.04
N LEU A 8 -4.18 0.03 -10.10
CA LEU A 8 -4.25 0.30 -8.66
C LEU A 8 -2.96 0.98 -8.20
N ILE A 9 -3.08 2.18 -7.66
CA ILE A 9 -1.95 2.98 -7.16
C ILE A 9 -2.02 3.04 -5.65
N ASP A 10 -1.04 2.46 -4.97
CA ASP A 10 -0.80 2.66 -3.55
C ASP A 10 -0.24 4.08 -3.35
N LEU A 11 -1.11 4.99 -2.91
CA LEU A 11 -0.79 6.40 -2.88
C LEU A 11 0.38 6.71 -1.95
N ASN A 12 0.32 6.23 -0.72
CA ASN A 12 1.32 6.57 0.28
C ASN A 12 2.70 6.01 -0.07
N GLN A 13 2.76 4.78 -0.53
CA GLN A 13 4.02 4.15 -0.92
C GLN A 13 4.65 4.88 -2.13
N VAL A 14 3.84 5.20 -3.15
CA VAL A 14 4.32 5.90 -4.34
C VAL A 14 4.79 7.32 -3.99
N LEU A 15 4.04 8.04 -3.14
CA LEU A 15 4.37 9.40 -2.76
C LEU A 15 5.61 9.46 -1.88
N LEU A 16 5.66 8.68 -0.81
CA LEU A 16 6.78 8.69 0.12
C LEU A 16 8.07 8.24 -0.55
N ALA A 17 8.02 7.17 -1.36
CA ALA A 17 9.18 6.69 -2.11
C ALA A 17 9.73 7.73 -3.12
N GLY A 18 8.88 8.59 -3.66
CA GLY A 18 9.29 9.62 -4.61
C GLY A 18 9.70 10.95 -3.97
N ILE A 19 9.08 11.33 -2.86
CA ILE A 19 9.31 12.63 -2.20
C ILE A 19 10.53 12.57 -1.27
N LEU A 20 10.63 11.54 -0.42
CA LEU A 20 11.66 11.45 0.61
C LEU A 20 13.10 11.58 0.07
N PRO A 21 13.49 10.92 -1.03
CA PRO A 21 14.83 11.09 -1.59
C PRO A 21 15.12 12.51 -2.08
N GLN A 22 14.10 13.22 -2.57
CA GLN A 22 14.27 14.58 -3.09
C GLN A 22 14.43 15.62 -1.99
N ILE A 23 13.77 15.42 -0.86
CA ILE A 23 13.87 16.27 0.31
C ILE A 23 15.22 16.05 1.00
N SER A 24 15.60 14.79 1.23
CA SER A 24 16.84 14.44 1.93
C SER A 24 18.09 14.84 1.16
N ALA A 25 18.07 14.78 -0.20
CA ALA A 25 19.23 15.02 -1.03
C ALA A 25 19.57 16.51 -1.23
N LYS A 26 18.62 17.43 -1.04
CA LYS A 26 18.77 18.83 -1.50
C LYS A 26 18.74 19.89 -0.39
N GLY A 27 18.52 19.53 0.87
CA GLY A 27 18.31 20.53 1.92
C GLY A 27 17.13 21.48 1.63
N VAL A 28 16.22 21.08 0.75
CA VAL A 28 15.11 21.90 0.27
C VAL A 28 14.07 21.99 1.37
N LYS A 29 13.74 23.22 1.73
CA LYS A 29 12.64 23.45 2.68
C LYS A 29 11.32 22.99 2.05
N LEU A 30 10.72 22.02 2.68
CA LEU A 30 9.42 21.48 2.28
C LEU A 30 8.37 22.58 2.31
N ASN A 31 7.64 22.74 1.22
CA ASN A 31 6.42 23.53 1.17
C ASN A 31 5.36 22.80 0.36
N GLU A 32 4.11 23.19 0.55
CA GLU A 32 2.95 22.54 -0.04
C GLU A 32 3.00 22.52 -1.58
N ASP A 33 3.41 23.61 -2.22
CA ASP A 33 3.43 23.72 -3.68
C ASP A 33 4.48 22.81 -4.31
N LEU A 34 5.65 22.68 -3.68
CA LEU A 34 6.69 21.75 -4.15
C LEU A 34 6.21 20.31 -4.04
N VAL A 35 5.63 19.92 -2.89
CA VAL A 35 5.08 18.57 -2.70
C VAL A 35 3.99 18.28 -3.73
N ARG A 36 3.04 19.22 -3.92
CA ARG A 36 1.99 19.12 -4.93
C ARG A 36 2.57 18.88 -6.32
N HIS A 37 3.54 19.69 -6.73
CA HIS A 37 4.18 19.57 -8.04
C HIS A 37 4.87 18.22 -8.24
N LEU A 38 5.63 17.76 -7.26
CA LEU A 38 6.31 16.46 -7.29
C LEU A 38 5.32 15.31 -7.40
N VAL A 39 4.30 15.31 -6.55
CA VAL A 39 3.27 14.28 -6.51
C VAL A 39 2.49 14.19 -7.82
N LEU A 40 2.04 15.34 -8.33
CA LEU A 40 1.30 15.38 -9.59
C LEU A 40 2.14 14.85 -10.76
N ASN A 41 3.42 15.22 -10.84
CA ASN A 41 4.29 14.69 -11.89
C ASN A 41 4.53 13.18 -11.74
N MET A 42 4.62 12.65 -10.52
CA MET A 42 4.76 11.21 -10.28
C MET A 42 3.53 10.46 -10.74
N ILE A 43 2.33 10.88 -10.30
CA ILE A 43 1.06 10.27 -10.71
C ILE A 43 0.92 10.36 -12.24
N ARG A 44 1.14 11.54 -12.83
CA ARG A 44 1.11 11.74 -14.27
C ARG A 44 1.99 10.76 -15.02
N ASN A 45 3.25 10.63 -14.61
CA ASN A 45 4.20 9.72 -15.27
C ASN A 45 3.72 8.27 -15.26
N HIS A 46 3.15 7.81 -14.13
CA HIS A 46 2.62 6.46 -14.05
C HIS A 46 1.35 6.29 -14.88
N VAL A 47 0.43 7.25 -14.80
CA VAL A 47 -0.80 7.22 -15.60
C VAL A 47 -0.48 7.26 -17.09
N LYS A 48 0.39 8.18 -17.54
CA LYS A 48 0.83 8.26 -18.94
C LYS A 48 1.37 6.94 -19.47
N ASN A 49 2.19 6.25 -18.65
CA ASN A 49 2.85 5.01 -19.08
C ASN A 49 1.89 3.82 -19.16
N TYR A 50 0.86 3.78 -18.33
CA TYR A 50 0.03 2.58 -18.17
C TYR A 50 -1.45 2.78 -18.52
N LYS A 51 -1.99 4.01 -18.54
CA LYS A 51 -3.43 4.28 -18.78
C LYS A 51 -3.93 3.72 -20.12
N LYS A 52 -3.10 3.70 -21.16
CA LYS A 52 -3.50 3.15 -22.46
C LYS A 52 -3.77 1.65 -22.39
N GLU A 53 -3.02 0.94 -21.56
CA GLU A 53 -3.15 -0.49 -21.33
C GLU A 53 -4.20 -0.79 -20.25
N TYR A 54 -4.27 0.03 -19.18
CA TYR A 54 -5.05 -0.21 -17.97
C TYR A 54 -6.15 0.85 -17.76
N GLY A 55 -6.94 1.18 -18.69
CA GLY A 55 -8.05 2.15 -18.76
C GLY A 55 -8.57 2.85 -17.48
N GLU A 56 -8.86 2.13 -16.41
CA GLU A 56 -9.35 2.70 -15.15
C GLU A 56 -8.22 2.89 -14.13
N VAL A 57 -8.10 4.12 -13.61
CA VAL A 57 -7.10 4.47 -12.58
C VAL A 57 -7.79 4.57 -11.23
N VAL A 58 -7.28 3.82 -10.26
CA VAL A 58 -7.77 3.79 -8.88
C VAL A 58 -6.64 4.15 -7.93
N ILE A 59 -6.82 5.21 -7.18
CA ILE A 59 -5.91 5.65 -6.13
C ILE A 59 -6.37 5.03 -4.81
N CYS A 60 -5.55 4.14 -4.25
CA CYS A 60 -5.81 3.47 -2.98
C CYS A 60 -5.12 4.26 -1.85
N CYS A 61 -5.88 4.66 -0.85
CA CYS A 61 -5.42 5.56 0.21
C CYS A 61 -5.50 4.89 1.58
N ASP A 62 -4.45 5.06 2.39
CA ASP A 62 -4.54 4.72 3.80
C ASP A 62 -5.53 5.66 4.51
N ASN A 63 -6.38 5.07 5.35
CA ASN A 63 -7.13 5.83 6.35
C ASN A 63 -6.26 6.11 7.59
N LYS A 64 -6.69 7.03 8.44
CA LYS A 64 -6.03 7.31 9.72
C LYS A 64 -6.23 6.19 10.74
N ASN A 65 -7.35 5.48 10.64
CA ASN A 65 -7.72 4.33 11.45
C ASN A 65 -7.59 3.06 10.61
N TYR A 66 -7.18 1.96 11.20
CA TYR A 66 -7.10 0.68 10.52
C TYR A 66 -7.33 -0.48 11.50
N TRP A 67 -8.06 -1.47 11.03
CA TRP A 67 -8.56 -2.63 11.80
C TRP A 67 -7.43 -3.46 12.41
N ARG A 68 -6.26 -3.54 11.77
CA ARG A 68 -5.12 -4.30 12.28
C ARG A 68 -4.63 -3.80 13.62
N LYS A 69 -4.77 -2.50 13.89
CA LYS A 69 -4.39 -1.90 15.16
C LYS A 69 -5.31 -2.30 16.31
N GLU A 70 -6.57 -2.57 16.02
CA GLU A 70 -7.52 -3.13 17.01
C GLU A 70 -7.19 -4.59 17.31
N GLN A 71 -6.79 -5.37 16.31
CA GLN A 71 -6.39 -6.77 16.47
C GLN A 71 -5.03 -6.93 17.15
N PHE A 72 -4.11 -5.98 16.94
CA PHE A 72 -2.76 -6.03 17.45
C PHE A 72 -2.28 -4.63 17.88
N PRO A 73 -2.32 -4.28 19.17
CA PRO A 73 -1.99 -2.94 19.66
C PRO A 73 -0.58 -2.47 19.32
N PHE A 74 0.35 -3.39 19.07
CA PHE A 74 1.74 -3.07 18.67
C PHE A 74 1.92 -2.88 17.17
N TYR A 75 0.87 -3.05 16.38
CA TYR A 75 0.92 -2.86 14.92
C TYR A 75 1.40 -1.45 14.58
N LYS A 76 2.48 -1.37 13.79
CA LYS A 76 3.15 -0.12 13.36
C LYS A 76 3.62 0.80 14.51
N ALA A 77 3.64 0.33 15.77
CA ALA A 77 4.03 1.15 16.92
C ALA A 77 5.50 1.62 16.85
N ASN A 78 6.39 0.79 16.26
CA ASN A 78 7.79 1.12 16.04
C ASN A 78 8.00 2.27 15.04
N ARG A 79 7.04 2.52 14.12
CA ARG A 79 7.15 3.59 13.12
C ARG A 79 7.20 4.98 13.76
N LYS A 80 6.46 5.21 14.85
CA LYS A 80 6.51 6.48 15.59
C LYS A 80 7.92 6.77 16.10
N LYS A 81 8.54 5.78 16.77
CA LYS A 81 9.90 5.89 17.29
C LYS A 81 10.93 6.22 16.19
N ASN A 82 10.75 5.62 15.01
CA ASN A 82 11.64 5.89 13.86
C ASN A 82 11.43 7.29 13.28
N ARG A 83 10.18 7.78 13.23
CA ARG A 83 9.89 9.15 12.80
C ARG A 83 10.44 10.20 13.75
N ASP A 84 10.31 9.96 15.06
CA ASP A 84 10.81 10.87 16.10
C ASP A 84 12.35 11.03 16.07
N LYS A 85 13.06 10.06 15.47
CA LYS A 85 14.52 10.12 15.23
C LYS A 85 14.90 10.77 13.90
N SER A 86 13.94 11.08 13.05
CA SER A 86 14.15 11.66 11.74
C SER A 86 14.16 13.20 11.83
N GLU A 87 15.01 13.85 11.02
CA GLU A 87 15.04 15.32 10.88
C GLU A 87 13.88 15.87 10.04
N LEU A 88 13.02 15.00 9.50
CA LEU A 88 11.90 15.40 8.66
C LEU A 88 10.70 15.86 9.49
N ASP A 89 10.05 16.93 9.04
CA ASP A 89 8.76 17.37 9.61
C ASP A 89 7.63 16.45 9.13
N TRP A 90 7.51 15.32 9.81
CA TRP A 90 6.48 14.33 9.50
C TRP A 90 5.05 14.85 9.68
N LYS A 91 4.86 15.82 10.58
CA LYS A 91 3.55 16.43 10.78
C LYS A 91 3.13 17.19 9.53
N LEU A 92 4.00 18.06 9.03
CA LEU A 92 3.77 18.78 7.78
C LEU A 92 3.57 17.83 6.58
N ILE A 93 4.40 16.77 6.49
CA ILE A 93 4.27 15.77 5.42
C ILE A 93 2.87 15.14 5.44
N PHE A 94 2.38 14.68 6.58
CA PHE A 94 1.06 14.05 6.68
C PHE A 94 -0.09 15.03 6.46
N GLU A 95 0.03 16.28 6.91
CA GLU A 95 -0.97 17.33 6.64
C GLU A 95 -1.08 17.61 5.14
N VAL A 96 0.05 17.75 4.45
CA VAL A 96 0.08 17.96 3.00
C VAL A 96 -0.48 16.75 2.24
N LEU A 97 -0.12 15.53 2.65
CA LEU A 97 -0.64 14.31 2.03
C LEU A 97 -2.16 14.17 2.22
N ALA A 98 -2.67 14.47 3.41
CA ALA A 98 -4.12 14.42 3.68
C ALA A 98 -4.88 15.44 2.82
N LYS A 99 -4.37 16.67 2.71
CA LYS A 99 -4.93 17.70 1.85
C LYS A 99 -4.90 17.28 0.39
N PHE A 100 -3.77 16.74 -0.07
CA PHE A 100 -3.60 16.30 -1.44
C PHE A 100 -4.52 15.12 -1.81
N LYS A 101 -4.74 14.19 -0.89
CA LYS A 101 -5.74 13.11 -1.06
C LYS A 101 -7.14 13.70 -1.36
N GLN A 102 -7.55 14.72 -0.62
CA GLN A 102 -8.83 15.39 -0.87
C GLN A 102 -8.84 16.14 -2.21
N GLU A 103 -7.76 16.82 -2.55
CA GLU A 103 -7.61 17.49 -3.85
C GLU A 103 -7.74 16.50 -5.03
N LEU A 104 -7.12 15.31 -4.92
CA LEU A 104 -7.25 14.25 -5.91
C LEU A 104 -8.70 13.78 -6.05
N LYS A 105 -9.39 13.56 -4.93
CA LYS A 105 -10.79 13.11 -4.89
C LYS A 105 -11.73 14.10 -5.56
N ASP A 106 -11.52 15.39 -5.35
CA ASP A 106 -12.43 16.44 -5.80
C ASP A 106 -12.21 16.87 -7.25
N ASN A 107 -10.96 16.75 -7.77
CA ASN A 107 -10.57 17.41 -9.01
C ASN A 107 -10.00 16.48 -10.08
N PHE A 108 -9.61 15.23 -9.75
CA PHE A 108 -8.92 14.36 -10.71
C PHE A 108 -9.82 13.28 -11.31
N PRO A 109 -9.56 12.89 -12.57
CA PRO A 109 -10.38 11.89 -13.26
C PRO A 109 -10.03 10.46 -12.84
N TYR A 110 -9.85 10.24 -11.53
CA TYR A 110 -9.50 8.96 -10.92
C TYR A 110 -10.54 8.55 -9.88
N LYS A 111 -10.70 7.26 -9.69
CA LYS A 111 -11.36 6.78 -8.48
C LYS A 111 -10.38 6.90 -7.32
N VAL A 112 -10.71 7.67 -6.31
CA VAL A 112 -9.91 7.80 -5.08
C VAL A 112 -10.65 7.11 -3.96
N ILE A 113 -10.12 5.97 -3.52
CA ILE A 113 -10.75 5.09 -2.54
C ILE A 113 -10.06 5.29 -1.19
N ASP A 114 -10.84 5.69 -0.20
CA ASP A 114 -10.44 5.92 1.19
C ASP A 114 -11.60 5.44 2.07
N VAL A 115 -11.41 4.35 2.77
CA VAL A 115 -12.43 3.68 3.58
C VAL A 115 -11.98 3.67 5.03
N ASP A 116 -12.89 4.01 5.93
CA ASP A 116 -12.57 3.97 7.36
C ASP A 116 -12.17 2.55 7.78
N MET A 117 -11.23 2.47 8.70
CA MET A 117 -10.62 1.24 9.19
C MET A 117 -9.80 0.44 8.15
N ALA A 118 -9.59 0.96 6.93
CA ALA A 118 -8.83 0.29 5.88
C ALA A 118 -7.51 1.02 5.55
N GLU A 119 -6.51 0.24 5.19
CA GLU A 119 -5.26 0.69 4.57
C GLU A 119 -5.33 0.53 3.05
N ALA A 120 -4.40 1.13 2.31
CA ALA A 120 -4.29 0.91 0.86
C ALA A 120 -4.14 -0.58 0.51
N ASP A 121 -3.46 -1.33 1.39
CA ASP A 121 -3.27 -2.78 1.27
C ASP A 121 -4.60 -3.53 1.29
N ASP A 122 -5.53 -3.10 2.16
CA ASP A 122 -6.87 -3.69 2.25
C ASP A 122 -7.69 -3.42 1.01
N ILE A 123 -7.59 -2.20 0.47
CA ILE A 123 -8.28 -1.83 -0.76
C ILE A 123 -7.78 -2.68 -1.92
N ILE A 124 -6.47 -2.76 -2.12
CA ILE A 124 -5.85 -3.56 -3.18
C ILE A 124 -6.14 -5.05 -2.95
N GLY A 125 -5.97 -5.54 -1.71
CA GLY A 125 -6.24 -6.92 -1.31
C GLY A 125 -7.69 -7.37 -1.49
N THR A 126 -8.64 -6.42 -1.50
CA THR A 126 -10.07 -6.67 -1.74
C THR A 126 -10.42 -6.61 -3.23
N LEU A 127 -9.93 -5.57 -3.94
CA LEU A 127 -10.30 -5.37 -5.35
C LEU A 127 -9.65 -6.42 -6.27
N VAL A 128 -8.41 -6.84 -5.98
CA VAL A 128 -7.72 -7.84 -6.81
C VAL A 128 -8.48 -9.18 -6.86
N PRO A 129 -8.81 -9.86 -5.75
CA PRO A 129 -9.58 -11.10 -5.82
C PRO A 129 -10.95 -10.93 -6.49
N ARG A 130 -11.57 -9.77 -6.32
CA ARG A 130 -12.92 -9.49 -6.84
C ARG A 130 -12.93 -9.37 -8.36
N TYR A 131 -11.91 -8.77 -8.97
CA TYR A 131 -11.92 -8.38 -10.38
C TYR A 131 -10.90 -9.14 -11.26
N SER A 132 -9.90 -9.82 -10.69
CA SER A 132 -8.84 -10.48 -11.45
C SER A 132 -9.29 -11.62 -12.36
N SER A 133 -10.48 -12.19 -12.14
CA SER A 133 -11.04 -13.22 -13.01
C SER A 133 -11.50 -12.70 -14.38
N SER A 134 -11.88 -11.42 -14.44
CA SER A 134 -12.42 -10.78 -15.63
C SER A 134 -11.54 -9.64 -16.16
N GLU A 135 -10.58 -9.16 -15.38
CA GLU A 135 -9.84 -7.95 -15.67
C GLU A 135 -8.34 -8.13 -15.45
N LYS A 136 -7.53 -7.44 -16.24
CA LYS A 136 -6.10 -7.33 -15.99
C LYS A 136 -5.85 -6.22 -14.99
N ILE A 137 -5.02 -6.49 -13.99
CA ILE A 137 -4.75 -5.58 -12.89
C ILE A 137 -3.24 -5.31 -12.82
N LEU A 138 -2.89 -4.03 -12.79
CA LEU A 138 -1.54 -3.58 -12.46
C LEU A 138 -1.54 -2.87 -11.11
N ILE A 139 -0.75 -3.38 -10.17
CA ILE A 139 -0.48 -2.75 -8.89
C ILE A 139 0.77 -1.89 -9.01
N LEU A 140 0.66 -0.58 -8.76
CA LEU A 140 1.79 0.33 -8.63
C LEU A 140 2.16 0.48 -7.16
N SER A 141 3.04 -0.37 -6.70
CA SER A 141 3.62 -0.35 -5.36
C SER A 141 4.90 -1.17 -5.33
N GLY A 142 5.89 -0.72 -4.56
CA GLY A 142 7.09 -1.50 -4.25
C GLY A 142 6.93 -2.42 -3.04
N ASP A 143 5.73 -2.47 -2.43
CA ASP A 143 5.50 -3.28 -1.25
C ASP A 143 5.47 -4.78 -1.58
N GLY A 144 6.24 -5.56 -0.81
CA GLY A 144 6.32 -7.01 -0.96
C GLY A 144 5.04 -7.74 -0.56
N ASP A 145 4.12 -7.07 0.15
CA ASP A 145 2.87 -7.68 0.59
C ASP A 145 1.94 -8.01 -0.57
N PHE A 146 2.04 -7.27 -1.66
CA PHE A 146 1.25 -7.55 -2.86
C PHE A 146 1.76 -8.74 -3.69
N LEU A 147 2.95 -9.28 -3.42
CA LEU A 147 3.42 -10.49 -4.11
C LEU A 147 2.47 -11.67 -3.89
N GLN A 148 1.81 -11.75 -2.74
CA GLN A 148 0.79 -12.77 -2.47
C GLN A 148 -0.40 -12.74 -3.45
N LEU A 149 -0.66 -11.58 -4.07
CA LEU A 149 -1.74 -11.41 -5.04
C LEU A 149 -1.37 -11.92 -6.44
N GLN A 150 -0.10 -12.23 -6.69
CA GLN A 150 0.34 -12.80 -7.97
C GLN A 150 -0.06 -14.28 -8.14
N LYS A 151 -0.74 -14.87 -7.16
CA LYS A 151 -1.47 -16.12 -7.33
C LYS A 151 -2.60 -16.02 -8.37
N TYR A 152 -3.05 -14.81 -8.68
CA TYR A 152 -4.02 -14.52 -9.72
C TYR A 152 -3.31 -14.23 -11.05
N ALA A 153 -3.61 -14.99 -12.13
CA ALA A 153 -2.88 -14.94 -13.38
C ALA A 153 -2.86 -13.58 -14.10
N ASN A 154 -3.89 -12.75 -13.86
CA ASN A 154 -4.06 -11.46 -14.52
C ASN A 154 -3.51 -10.27 -13.71
N VAL A 155 -2.69 -10.54 -12.69
CA VAL A 155 -2.15 -9.53 -11.78
C VAL A 155 -0.66 -9.34 -12.02
N LYS A 156 -0.26 -8.08 -12.19
CA LYS A 156 1.16 -7.68 -12.24
C LYS A 156 1.42 -6.61 -11.19
N GLN A 157 2.66 -6.52 -10.74
CA GLN A 157 3.11 -5.50 -9.82
C GLN A 157 4.35 -4.79 -10.36
N TYR A 158 4.32 -3.45 -10.37
CA TYR A 158 5.44 -2.62 -10.74
C TYR A 158 5.89 -1.77 -9.55
N ALA A 159 7.19 -1.82 -9.24
CA ALA A 159 7.82 -1.03 -8.18
C ALA A 159 8.40 0.27 -8.77
N PRO A 160 7.76 1.44 -8.58
CA PRO A 160 8.22 2.69 -9.17
C PRO A 160 9.62 3.12 -8.74
N SER A 161 9.95 2.94 -7.46
CA SER A 161 11.27 3.27 -6.90
C SER A 161 12.40 2.41 -7.45
N GLN A 162 12.11 1.16 -7.80
CA GLN A 162 13.06 0.19 -8.37
C GLN A 162 13.02 0.15 -9.90
N LYS A 163 12.03 0.81 -10.51
CA LYS A 163 11.80 0.84 -11.97
C LYS A 163 11.71 -0.55 -12.61
N LYS A 164 11.10 -1.51 -11.91
CA LYS A 164 10.98 -2.90 -12.39
C LYS A 164 9.65 -3.54 -11.99
N PHE A 165 9.26 -4.55 -12.76
CA PHE A 165 8.20 -5.46 -12.33
C PHE A 165 8.73 -6.39 -11.24
N LEU A 166 7.97 -6.52 -10.16
CA LEU A 166 8.21 -7.52 -9.14
C LEU A 166 7.52 -8.82 -9.54
N LYS A 167 8.17 -9.94 -9.26
CA LYS A 167 7.66 -11.26 -9.57
C LYS A 167 7.91 -12.19 -8.40
N SER A 168 6.90 -12.96 -8.03
CA SER A 168 7.01 -14.11 -7.13
C SER A 168 6.95 -15.40 -7.93
N ASP A 169 7.83 -16.34 -7.65
CA ASP A 169 7.79 -17.67 -8.26
C ASP A 169 6.83 -18.60 -7.52
N ASN A 170 6.59 -18.34 -6.22
CA ASN A 170 5.65 -19.11 -5.41
C ASN A 170 4.98 -18.20 -4.36
N PRO A 171 3.92 -17.45 -4.76
CA PRO A 171 3.25 -16.49 -3.88
C PRO A 171 2.75 -17.09 -2.55
N THR A 172 2.30 -18.34 -2.59
CA THR A 172 1.76 -19.02 -1.40
C THR A 172 2.87 -19.40 -0.41
N LEU A 173 3.99 -19.91 -0.90
CA LEU A 173 5.12 -20.27 -0.05
C LEU A 173 5.78 -19.02 0.54
N GLU A 174 5.98 -17.99 -0.27
CA GLU A 174 6.55 -16.71 0.15
C GLU A 174 5.67 -16.04 1.21
N LEU A 175 4.33 -16.11 1.06
CA LEU A 175 3.40 -15.62 2.08
C LEU A 175 3.56 -16.41 3.39
N LYS A 176 3.62 -17.75 3.34
CA LYS A 176 3.83 -18.58 4.55
C LYS A 176 5.15 -18.24 5.22
N GLU A 177 6.23 -18.07 4.45
CA GLU A 177 7.52 -17.64 4.99
C GLU A 177 7.42 -16.27 5.66
N LYS A 178 6.75 -15.30 5.04
CA LYS A 178 6.54 -13.98 5.63
C LYS A 178 5.73 -14.04 6.93
N ILE A 179 4.68 -14.84 6.99
CA ILE A 179 3.90 -15.05 8.22
C ILE A 179 4.80 -15.61 9.34
N ILE A 180 5.65 -16.58 9.04
CA ILE A 180 6.59 -17.18 10.01
C ILE A 180 7.62 -16.15 10.47
N ARG A 181 8.21 -15.38 9.56
CA ARG A 181 9.25 -14.38 9.86
C ARG A 181 8.70 -13.11 10.49
N GLY A 182 7.40 -12.84 10.33
CA GLY A 182 6.78 -11.57 10.69
C GLY A 182 7.20 -10.44 9.76
N ASP A 183 6.76 -9.25 10.09
CA ASP A 183 7.10 -8.00 9.39
C ASP A 183 7.62 -6.95 10.37
N ARG A 184 8.93 -6.70 10.31
CA ARG A 184 9.56 -5.69 11.17
C ARG A 184 9.10 -4.27 10.86
N GLY A 185 8.79 -3.97 9.59
CA GLY A 185 8.30 -2.66 9.14
C GLY A 185 6.95 -2.33 9.76
N ASP A 186 6.11 -3.34 9.92
CA ASP A 186 4.78 -3.24 10.53
C ASP A 186 4.75 -3.59 12.02
N GLY A 187 5.92 -3.86 12.60
CA GLY A 187 6.01 -4.17 14.02
C GLY A 187 5.47 -5.56 14.38
N ILE A 188 5.37 -6.47 13.41
CA ILE A 188 4.88 -7.84 13.58
C ILE A 188 6.08 -8.76 13.83
N PRO A 189 6.28 -9.31 15.05
CA PRO A 189 7.38 -10.20 15.33
C PRO A 189 7.23 -11.55 14.64
N ASN A 190 8.37 -12.25 14.47
CA ASN A 190 8.33 -13.62 14.03
C ASN A 190 7.63 -14.55 15.04
N VAL A 191 7.24 -15.73 14.60
CA VAL A 191 6.43 -16.67 15.40
C VAL A 191 7.10 -17.16 16.68
N LEU A 192 8.44 -17.06 16.80
CA LEU A 192 9.18 -17.50 17.98
C LEU A 192 9.34 -16.40 19.04
N SER A 193 8.99 -15.15 18.71
CA SER A 193 9.30 -13.96 19.52
C SER A 193 8.06 -13.38 20.19
N SER A 194 8.29 -12.67 21.33
CA SER A 194 7.19 -12.02 22.04
C SER A 194 6.56 -10.89 21.22
N ALA A 195 5.26 -10.72 21.39
CA ALA A 195 4.45 -9.75 20.65
C ALA A 195 4.95 -8.29 20.81
N ASP A 196 5.53 -7.97 21.94
CA ASP A 196 5.98 -6.62 22.33
C ASP A 196 7.49 -6.37 22.09
N CYS A 197 8.20 -7.32 21.46
CA CYS A 197 9.66 -7.27 21.38
C CYS A 197 10.18 -6.00 20.71
N PHE A 198 9.50 -5.49 19.67
CA PHE A 198 9.92 -4.26 18.98
C PHE A 198 9.66 -2.99 19.79
N VAL A 199 8.60 -2.98 20.59
CA VAL A 199 8.28 -1.84 21.47
C VAL A 199 9.26 -1.76 22.64
N ARG A 200 9.63 -2.92 23.17
CA ARG A 200 10.59 -3.05 24.29
C ARG A 200 12.05 -3.09 23.87
N ASP A 201 12.35 -2.98 22.57
CA ASP A 201 13.72 -3.11 22.03
C ASP A 201 14.38 -4.47 22.35
N ILE A 202 13.58 -5.52 22.48
CA ILE A 202 14.09 -6.89 22.70
C ILE A 202 14.43 -7.50 21.34
N LYS A 203 15.63 -8.10 21.25
CA LYS A 203 16.03 -8.81 20.03
C LYS A 203 15.13 -10.02 19.80
N GLN A 204 14.62 -10.15 18.56
CA GLN A 204 13.87 -11.34 18.18
C GLN A 204 14.70 -12.62 18.26
N LYS A 205 14.05 -13.74 18.58
CA LYS A 205 14.65 -15.07 18.43
C LYS A 205 14.97 -15.32 16.96
N SER A 206 16.14 -15.90 16.68
CA SER A 206 16.58 -16.17 15.31
C SER A 206 15.83 -17.35 14.72
N ILE A 207 15.34 -17.21 13.49
CA ILE A 207 14.83 -18.30 12.67
C ILE A 207 15.96 -18.74 11.73
N THR A 208 16.62 -19.84 12.09
CA THR A 208 17.64 -20.47 11.22
C THR A 208 16.98 -21.14 10.03
N LYS A 209 17.78 -21.45 8.99
CA LYS A 209 17.26 -22.15 7.79
C LYS A 209 16.56 -23.46 8.15
N GLY A 210 17.16 -24.29 9.02
CA GLY A 210 16.57 -25.57 9.43
C GLY A 210 15.24 -25.41 10.18
N ILE A 211 15.12 -24.37 11.05
CA ILE A 211 13.85 -24.05 11.71
C ILE A 211 12.82 -23.59 10.69
N LEU A 212 13.20 -22.72 9.75
CA LEU A 212 12.30 -22.25 8.71
C LEU A 212 11.79 -23.40 7.84
N ASP A 213 12.69 -24.23 7.33
CA ASP A 213 12.35 -25.36 6.47
C ASP A 213 11.37 -26.32 7.17
N LYS A 214 11.59 -26.57 8.47
CA LYS A 214 10.66 -27.36 9.28
C LYS A 214 9.28 -26.71 9.34
N LEU A 215 9.19 -25.43 9.73
CA LEU A 215 7.92 -24.72 9.89
C LEU A 215 7.17 -24.53 8.54
N LEU A 216 7.88 -24.43 7.43
CA LEU A 216 7.29 -24.37 6.10
C LEU A 216 6.66 -25.68 5.67
N ASN A 217 7.28 -26.83 6.03
CA ASN A 217 6.83 -28.17 5.62
C ASN A 217 5.75 -28.76 6.54
N GLU A 218 5.57 -28.24 7.74
CA GLU A 218 4.54 -28.68 8.69
C GLU A 218 3.29 -27.78 8.59
N ASP A 219 2.09 -28.35 8.77
CA ASP A 219 0.90 -27.53 9.03
C ASP A 219 1.05 -26.84 10.40
N SER A 220 0.70 -25.58 10.48
CA SER A 220 0.82 -24.82 11.75
C SER A 220 0.00 -25.43 12.88
N LYS A 221 -1.09 -26.13 12.56
CA LYS A 221 -1.95 -26.86 13.53
C LYS A 221 -1.21 -28.01 14.21
N ASP A 222 -0.22 -28.59 13.53
CA ASP A 222 0.56 -29.72 14.04
C ASP A 222 1.80 -29.27 14.83
N TRP A 223 2.05 -27.96 14.93
CA TRP A 223 3.17 -27.47 15.73
C TRP A 223 2.95 -27.74 17.21
N LYS A 224 3.93 -28.37 17.85
CA LYS A 224 3.85 -28.76 19.26
C LYS A 224 3.77 -27.57 20.22
N ASP A 225 4.38 -26.45 19.86
CA ASP A 225 4.43 -25.24 20.68
C ASP A 225 3.20 -24.37 20.43
N GLU A 226 2.32 -24.30 21.43
CA GLU A 226 1.07 -23.50 21.35
C GLU A 226 1.34 -22.01 21.20
N TYR A 227 2.41 -21.50 21.79
CA TYR A 227 2.78 -20.09 21.67
C TYR A 227 3.17 -19.74 20.24
N ASN A 228 3.92 -20.62 19.58
CA ASN A 228 4.29 -20.43 18.18
C ASN A 228 3.07 -20.52 17.25
N ARG A 229 2.10 -21.42 17.55
CA ARG A 229 0.82 -21.50 16.80
C ARG A 229 0.02 -20.20 16.94
N PHE A 230 -0.14 -19.72 18.16
CA PHE A 230 -0.84 -18.45 18.43
C PHE A 230 -0.19 -17.28 17.70
N ASN A 231 1.15 -17.20 17.73
CA ASN A 231 1.88 -16.17 17.00
C ASN A 231 1.71 -16.30 15.48
N PHE A 232 1.63 -17.52 14.95
CA PHE A 232 1.40 -17.76 13.53
C PHE A 232 -0.01 -17.27 13.13
N GLU A 233 -1.04 -17.61 13.87
CA GLU A 233 -2.42 -17.18 13.63
C GLU A 233 -2.55 -15.65 13.69
N ARG A 234 -1.91 -15.01 14.67
CA ARG A 234 -1.81 -13.54 14.75
C ARG A 234 -1.16 -12.97 13.50
N ASN A 235 0.00 -13.47 13.11
CA ASN A 235 0.74 -12.97 11.97
C ASN A 235 -0.04 -13.23 10.66
N GLN A 236 -0.67 -14.37 10.54
CA GLN A 236 -1.53 -14.70 9.38
C GLN A 236 -2.68 -13.70 9.27
N THR A 237 -3.38 -13.43 10.36
CA THR A 237 -4.45 -12.44 10.39
C THR A 237 -3.98 -11.06 9.94
N LEU A 238 -2.77 -10.65 10.32
CA LEU A 238 -2.25 -9.30 10.02
C LEU A 238 -1.64 -9.17 8.62
N ILE A 239 -1.03 -10.25 8.08
CA ILE A 239 -0.21 -10.23 6.87
C ILE A 239 -0.96 -10.77 5.65
N ASP A 240 -1.77 -11.82 5.82
CA ASP A 240 -2.52 -12.41 4.70
C ASP A 240 -3.75 -11.57 4.36
N LEU A 241 -3.74 -10.98 3.18
CA LEU A 241 -4.86 -10.14 2.69
C LEU A 241 -6.18 -10.90 2.52
N ALA A 242 -6.17 -12.23 2.62
CA ALA A 242 -7.40 -13.01 2.67
C ALA A 242 -8.18 -12.79 3.98
N TYR A 243 -7.51 -12.39 5.07
CA TYR A 243 -8.08 -12.21 6.40
C TYR A 243 -8.66 -10.81 6.65
N ILE A 244 -8.66 -9.92 5.68
CA ILE A 244 -9.35 -8.62 5.79
C ILE A 244 -10.81 -8.88 6.21
N PRO A 245 -11.32 -8.20 7.26
CA PRO A 245 -12.70 -8.39 7.74
C PRO A 245 -13.76 -8.21 6.65
N ALA A 246 -14.82 -9.00 6.73
CA ALA A 246 -15.83 -9.06 5.67
C ALA A 246 -16.60 -7.74 5.50
N ASP A 247 -16.87 -7.03 6.59
CA ASP A 247 -17.50 -5.73 6.59
C ASP A 247 -16.61 -4.66 5.93
N ILE A 248 -15.30 -4.67 6.21
CA ILE A 248 -14.33 -3.78 5.56
C ILE A 248 -14.24 -4.09 4.06
N LYS A 249 -14.16 -5.37 3.66
CA LYS A 249 -14.22 -5.76 2.25
C LYS A 249 -15.49 -5.22 1.57
N GLN A 250 -16.64 -5.36 2.22
CA GLN A 250 -17.90 -4.88 1.67
C GLN A 250 -17.90 -3.35 1.52
N ASN A 251 -17.42 -2.62 2.52
CA ASN A 251 -17.31 -1.17 2.48
C ASN A 251 -16.36 -0.70 1.36
N ILE A 252 -15.24 -1.40 1.13
CA ILE A 252 -14.31 -1.13 0.04
C ILE A 252 -14.99 -1.32 -1.32
N ILE A 253 -15.71 -2.44 -1.52
CA ILE A 253 -16.41 -2.73 -2.77
C ILE A 253 -17.47 -1.67 -3.04
N THR A 254 -18.30 -1.34 -2.04
CA THR A 254 -19.33 -0.32 -2.15
C THR A 254 -18.71 1.04 -2.50
N CYS A 255 -17.66 1.45 -1.79
CA CYS A 255 -16.96 2.70 -2.06
C CYS A 255 -16.40 2.74 -3.49
N TYR A 256 -15.79 1.65 -3.97
CA TYR A 256 -15.26 1.56 -5.32
C TYR A 256 -16.36 1.65 -6.40
N GLU A 257 -17.48 0.95 -6.20
CA GLU A 257 -18.59 0.93 -7.16
C GLU A 257 -19.32 2.28 -7.23
N GLU A 258 -19.48 2.98 -6.10
CA GLU A 258 -20.19 4.26 -6.02
C GLU A 258 -19.30 5.47 -6.37
N THR A 259 -17.97 5.35 -6.23
CA THR A 259 -17.05 6.46 -6.51
C THR A 259 -17.03 6.80 -8.00
N LYS A 260 -17.36 8.07 -8.31
CA LYS A 260 -17.29 8.62 -9.65
C LYS A 260 -16.09 9.56 -9.77
N PRO A 261 -15.22 9.37 -10.78
CA PRO A 261 -14.11 10.28 -11.05
C PRO A 261 -14.60 11.71 -11.31
N ALA A 262 -13.79 12.70 -10.95
CA ALA A 262 -14.08 14.09 -11.27
C ALA A 262 -13.99 14.35 -12.79
N SER A 263 -14.66 15.40 -13.25
CA SER A 263 -14.63 15.77 -14.66
C SER A 263 -13.31 16.43 -15.07
N ARG A 264 -12.95 16.35 -16.34
CA ARG A 264 -11.77 17.06 -16.89
C ARG A 264 -11.84 18.58 -16.69
N GLN A 265 -13.04 19.16 -16.64
CA GLN A 265 -13.22 20.59 -16.36
C GLN A 265 -12.76 20.93 -14.94
N LYS A 266 -13.03 20.08 -13.96
CA LYS A 266 -12.55 20.28 -12.59
C LYS A 266 -11.02 20.23 -12.53
N LEU A 267 -10.39 19.31 -13.27
CA LEU A 267 -8.95 19.21 -13.36
C LEU A 267 -8.32 20.49 -13.95
N LEU A 268 -8.89 21.03 -15.03
CA LEU A 268 -8.43 22.29 -15.62
C LEU A 268 -8.54 23.45 -14.63
N ASN A 269 -9.68 23.58 -13.95
CA ASN A 269 -9.90 24.63 -12.96
C ASN A 269 -8.91 24.51 -11.80
N TYR A 270 -8.62 23.30 -11.35
CA TYR A 270 -7.62 23.03 -10.32
C TYR A 270 -6.22 23.49 -10.75
N PHE A 271 -5.79 23.18 -11.99
CA PHE A 271 -4.50 23.63 -12.49
C PHE A 271 -4.40 25.15 -12.62
N ILE A 272 -5.47 25.81 -13.05
CA ILE A 272 -5.53 27.28 -13.11
C ILE A 272 -5.42 27.87 -11.69
N GLN A 273 -6.21 27.38 -10.73
CA GLN A 273 -6.24 27.85 -9.35
C GLN A 273 -4.86 27.74 -8.66
N HIS A 274 -4.15 26.63 -8.91
CA HIS A 274 -2.82 26.38 -8.33
C HIS A 274 -1.67 26.87 -9.23
N LYS A 275 -1.95 27.62 -10.30
CA LYS A 275 -0.94 28.21 -11.24
C LYS A 275 0.00 27.15 -11.85
N LEU A 276 -0.52 25.95 -12.10
CA LEU A 276 0.24 24.80 -12.63
C LEU A 276 0.27 24.83 -14.18
N LYS A 277 0.74 25.91 -14.77
CA LYS A 277 0.73 26.13 -16.24
C LYS A 277 1.33 24.95 -17.01
N ASN A 278 2.48 24.45 -16.60
CA ASN A 278 3.16 23.33 -17.27
C ASN A 278 2.34 22.01 -17.27
N LEU A 279 1.35 21.87 -16.37
CA LEU A 279 0.49 20.70 -16.33
C LEU A 279 -0.77 20.87 -17.20
N ILE A 280 -1.13 22.10 -17.53
CA ILE A 280 -2.24 22.37 -18.45
C ILE A 280 -1.90 21.83 -19.84
N ASP A 281 -0.68 22.07 -20.32
CA ASP A 281 -0.22 21.64 -21.64
C ASP A 281 -0.16 20.11 -21.81
N VAL A 282 -0.11 19.39 -20.69
CA VAL A 282 -0.02 17.91 -20.63
C VAL A 282 -1.20 17.29 -19.89
N MET A 283 -2.33 17.98 -19.83
CA MET A 283 -3.52 17.54 -19.08
C MET A 283 -4.07 16.20 -19.58
N ASP A 284 -3.84 15.85 -20.83
CA ASP A 284 -4.26 14.57 -21.42
C ASP A 284 -3.47 13.37 -20.88
N GLU A 285 -2.37 13.61 -20.21
CA GLU A 285 -1.53 12.57 -19.58
C GLU A 285 -2.04 12.16 -18.18
N PHE A 286 -3.09 12.85 -17.66
CA PHE A 286 -3.77 12.51 -16.41
C PHE A 286 -4.98 11.61 -16.59
#